data_1cfa5d8a434fe67a86f9283256eaa465
#
_entry.id   1cfa5d8a434fe67a86f9283256eaa465
#
_cell.length_a   1.000
_cell.length_b   1.000
_cell.length_c   1.000
_cell.angle_alpha   90.00
_cell.angle_beta   90.00
_cell.angle_gamma   90.00
#
_symmetry.space_group_name_H-M   'P 1'
#
loop_
_entity.id
_entity.type
_entity.pdbx_description
1 polymer ?
#
loop_
_entity_poly.entity_id
_entity_poly.type
_entity_poly.pdbx_seq_one_letter_code
_entity_poly.pdbx_strand_id
1 'polypeptide(L)'
;GELLAVRFDLDGLETPGSRVLAIRVIPPSADSNSGDNLEAADIEVVDSKTQVLLLSGGPSREYRFLRNVLQRDQSFAVDVLLNSAPSGISQDARKILDSFPVSSEAVDEYDVIIAIDYDWEELDPASIARLERWVSEDSGGLLFVAGNVFMQQWLTNRRFEAIRNLHPVELRRGEQLLLTPQLAATDPLPLRFSPDGNDSEFLWLST
;
A
#
# COMPACT_ATOMS: atom_id res chain seq x y z
N GLY A 1 -20.79 -14.15 -25.45
CA GLY A 1 -20.15 -15.15 -24.61
C GLY A 1 -19.98 -14.59 -23.22
N GLU A 2 -20.14 -15.41 -22.21
CA GLU A 2 -19.90 -15.06 -20.81
C GLU A 2 -18.39 -15.15 -20.57
N LEU A 3 -17.80 -14.09 -19.97
CA LEU A 3 -16.39 -14.11 -19.57
C LEU A 3 -16.32 -14.79 -18.21
N LEU A 4 -15.54 -15.86 -18.12
CA LEU A 4 -15.26 -16.55 -16.88
C LEU A 4 -13.83 -16.22 -16.43
N ALA A 5 -13.68 -15.60 -15.27
CA ALA A 5 -12.39 -15.40 -14.65
C ALA A 5 -11.95 -16.70 -13.95
N VAL A 6 -10.74 -17.16 -14.25
CA VAL A 6 -10.15 -18.34 -13.61
C VAL A 6 -8.84 -17.93 -12.97
N ARG A 7 -8.67 -18.26 -11.67
CA ARG A 7 -7.47 -17.98 -10.90
C ARG A 7 -6.65 -19.27 -10.78
N PHE A 8 -5.35 -19.13 -10.93
CA PHE A 8 -4.38 -20.21 -10.71
C PHE A 8 -3.38 -19.77 -9.66
N ASP A 9 -3.15 -20.59 -8.66
CA ASP A 9 -2.04 -20.42 -7.73
C ASP A 9 -0.85 -21.21 -8.28
N LEU A 10 0.29 -20.54 -8.43
CA LEU A 10 1.49 -21.13 -9.02
C LEU A 10 2.47 -21.49 -7.91
N ASP A 11 2.65 -22.76 -7.69
CA ASP A 11 3.69 -23.30 -6.80
C ASP A 11 5.00 -23.52 -7.59
N GLY A 12 6.15 -23.45 -6.91
CA GLY A 12 7.45 -23.82 -7.47
C GLY A 12 8.19 -22.73 -8.24
N LEU A 13 7.81 -21.46 -8.07
CA LEU A 13 8.55 -20.31 -8.59
C LEU A 13 9.65 -19.81 -7.61
N GLU A 14 10.22 -20.71 -6.82
CA GLU A 14 11.22 -20.35 -5.78
C GLU A 14 12.61 -20.04 -6.34
N THR A 15 12.88 -20.44 -7.59
CA THR A 15 14.21 -20.23 -8.18
C THR A 15 14.18 -19.06 -9.15
N PRO A 16 15.00 -18.01 -8.93
CA PRO A 16 15.10 -16.87 -9.83
C PRO A 16 15.45 -17.25 -11.27
N GLY A 17 14.99 -16.46 -12.22
CA GLY A 17 15.27 -16.58 -13.64
C GLY A 17 14.04 -16.50 -14.53
N SER A 18 14.28 -16.46 -15.83
CA SER A 18 13.21 -16.41 -16.82
C SER A 18 12.46 -17.73 -16.89
N ARG A 19 11.15 -17.65 -16.97
CA ARG A 19 10.22 -18.75 -17.14
C ARG A 19 9.21 -18.42 -18.22
N VAL A 20 8.71 -19.44 -18.90
CA VAL A 20 7.56 -19.31 -19.78
C VAL A 20 6.36 -19.90 -19.06
N LEU A 21 5.37 -19.06 -18.78
CA LEU A 21 4.09 -19.50 -18.27
C LEU A 21 3.18 -19.79 -19.45
N ALA A 22 2.70 -21.03 -19.56
CA ALA A 22 1.76 -21.44 -20.60
C ALA A 22 0.45 -21.90 -19.99
N ILE A 23 -0.65 -21.29 -20.39
CA ILE A 23 -2.00 -21.70 -20.00
C ILE A 23 -2.62 -22.42 -21.19
N ARG A 24 -3.05 -23.66 -20.95
CA ARG A 24 -3.72 -24.47 -21.97
C ARG A 24 -5.13 -24.78 -21.54
N VAL A 25 -6.07 -24.49 -22.41
CA VAL A 25 -7.47 -24.90 -22.27
C VAL A 25 -7.67 -26.25 -22.96
N ILE A 26 -8.35 -27.19 -22.32
CA ILE A 26 -8.78 -28.45 -22.93
C ILE A 26 -10.15 -28.15 -23.56
N PRO A 27 -10.23 -28.06 -24.89
CA PRO A 27 -11.46 -27.68 -25.56
C PRO A 27 -12.48 -28.83 -25.56
N PRO A 28 -13.78 -28.51 -25.65
CA PRO A 28 -14.80 -29.52 -25.92
C PRO A 28 -14.63 -30.08 -27.32
N SER A 29 -15.22 -31.28 -27.59
CA SER A 29 -15.08 -31.99 -28.87
C SER A 29 -15.65 -31.21 -30.09
N ALA A 30 -16.43 -30.16 -29.87
CA ALA A 30 -17.03 -29.32 -30.91
C ALA A 30 -16.24 -28.03 -31.15
N ASP A 31 -15.08 -27.86 -30.57
CA ASP A 31 -14.23 -26.68 -30.79
C ASP A 31 -13.73 -26.62 -32.22
N SER A 32 -13.95 -25.49 -32.87
CA SER A 32 -13.56 -25.25 -34.26
C SER A 32 -12.27 -24.46 -34.42
N ASN A 33 -11.72 -23.92 -33.32
CA ASN A 33 -10.50 -23.10 -33.33
C ASN A 33 -9.49 -23.60 -32.29
N SER A 34 -8.57 -24.44 -32.68
CA SER A 34 -7.53 -24.95 -31.79
C SER A 34 -6.39 -23.93 -31.51
N GLY A 35 -6.38 -22.80 -32.22
CA GLY A 35 -5.30 -21.80 -32.11
C GLY A 35 -5.40 -20.91 -30.89
N ASP A 36 -6.56 -20.81 -30.25
CA ASP A 36 -6.81 -20.00 -29.06
C ASP A 36 -6.79 -20.80 -27.73
N ASN A 37 -6.45 -22.09 -27.83
CA ASN A 37 -6.40 -22.99 -26.68
C ASN A 37 -5.08 -22.92 -25.89
N LEU A 38 -4.10 -22.16 -26.35
CA LEU A 38 -2.80 -22.01 -25.71
C LEU A 38 -2.39 -20.54 -25.72
N GLU A 39 -2.16 -19.99 -24.54
CA GLU A 39 -1.57 -18.69 -24.37
C GLU A 39 -0.29 -18.83 -23.55
N ALA A 40 0.75 -18.09 -23.92
CA ALA A 40 2.03 -18.13 -23.22
C ALA A 40 2.54 -16.70 -22.94
N ALA A 41 3.11 -16.52 -21.76
CA ALA A 41 3.74 -15.27 -21.34
C ALA A 41 5.13 -15.55 -20.77
N ASP A 42 6.10 -14.72 -21.13
CA ASP A 42 7.41 -14.71 -20.49
C ASP A 42 7.30 -14.00 -19.14
N ILE A 43 7.75 -14.67 -18.08
CA ILE A 43 7.83 -14.11 -16.73
C ILE A 43 9.26 -14.19 -16.22
N GLU A 44 9.69 -13.21 -15.47
CA GLU A 44 10.97 -13.20 -14.78
C GLU A 44 10.72 -13.38 -13.28
N VAL A 45 11.25 -14.49 -12.72
CA VAL A 45 11.26 -14.72 -11.27
C VAL A 45 12.49 -14.04 -10.71
N VAL A 46 12.28 -13.04 -9.86
CA VAL A 46 13.34 -12.29 -9.20
C VAL A 46 13.40 -12.64 -7.71
N ASP A 47 14.62 -12.85 -7.20
CA ASP A 47 14.87 -13.02 -5.77
C ASP A 47 15.13 -11.62 -5.17
N SER A 48 14.12 -10.76 -5.22
CA SER A 48 14.19 -9.42 -4.63
C SER A 48 13.17 -9.30 -3.51
N LYS A 49 13.62 -8.74 -2.38
CA LYS A 49 12.71 -8.41 -1.30
C LYS A 49 11.92 -7.17 -1.65
N THR A 50 10.63 -7.17 -1.29
CA THR A 50 9.81 -5.96 -1.38
C THR A 50 10.40 -4.88 -0.48
N GLN A 51 10.76 -3.75 -1.07
CA GLN A 51 11.35 -2.62 -0.37
C GLN A 51 10.23 -1.76 0.23
N VAL A 52 10.18 -1.71 1.55
CA VAL A 52 9.11 -0.98 2.28
C VAL A 52 9.70 0.20 3.02
N LEU A 53 9.14 1.39 2.78
CA LEU A 53 9.39 2.57 3.61
C LEU A 53 8.24 2.76 4.59
N LEU A 54 8.52 2.57 5.87
CA LEU A 54 7.55 2.76 6.94
C LEU A 54 7.70 4.16 7.54
N LEU A 55 6.74 5.03 7.25
CA LEU A 55 6.64 6.39 7.79
C LEU A 55 5.73 6.40 9.02
N SER A 56 6.13 7.06 10.10
CA SER A 56 5.22 7.27 11.24
C SER A 56 5.47 8.59 11.94
N GLY A 57 4.40 9.26 12.36
CA GLY A 57 4.49 10.46 13.18
C GLY A 57 5.00 10.18 14.60
N GLY A 58 4.76 8.97 15.12
CA GLY A 58 5.16 8.58 16.45
C GLY A 58 5.23 7.06 16.67
N PRO A 59 5.81 6.60 17.79
CA PRO A 59 5.98 5.18 18.10
C PRO A 59 4.65 4.54 18.58
N SER A 60 3.60 4.65 17.77
CA SER A 60 2.29 4.10 18.06
C SER A 60 2.31 2.58 18.20
N ARG A 61 1.19 2.01 18.66
CA ARG A 61 1.03 0.56 18.75
C ARG A 61 1.03 -0.07 17.35
N GLU A 62 0.32 0.55 16.41
CA GLU A 62 0.19 0.12 15.02
C GLU A 62 1.55 0.13 14.33
N TYR A 63 2.34 1.19 14.51
CA TYR A 63 3.71 1.28 14.01
C TYR A 63 4.58 0.12 14.51
N ARG A 64 4.60 -0.11 15.83
CA ARG A 64 5.42 -1.18 16.42
C ARG A 64 4.99 -2.56 15.95
N PHE A 65 3.69 -2.79 15.85
CA PHE A 65 3.14 -4.05 15.38
C PHE A 65 3.54 -4.31 13.92
N LEU A 66 3.26 -3.35 13.03
CA LEU A 66 3.52 -3.50 11.60
C LEU A 66 5.02 -3.64 11.31
N ARG A 67 5.86 -2.81 11.93
CA ARG A 67 7.31 -2.94 11.84
C ARG A 67 7.78 -4.35 12.21
N ASN A 68 7.30 -4.89 13.34
CA ASN A 68 7.71 -6.20 13.82
C ASN A 68 7.23 -7.34 12.88
N VAL A 69 6.04 -7.21 12.30
CA VAL A 69 5.51 -8.20 11.33
C VAL A 69 6.38 -8.19 10.07
N LEU A 70 6.58 -7.03 9.49
CA LEU A 70 7.37 -6.87 8.25
C LEU A 70 8.84 -7.30 8.43
N GLN A 71 9.44 -7.01 9.57
CA GLN A 71 10.83 -7.40 9.88
C GLN A 71 11.02 -8.91 10.03
N ARG A 72 10.00 -9.64 10.45
CA ARG A 72 10.07 -11.10 10.64
C ARG A 72 9.92 -11.85 9.33
N ASP A 73 9.27 -11.24 8.36
CA ASP A 73 9.07 -11.82 7.06
C ASP A 73 10.29 -11.52 6.17
N GLN A 74 10.93 -12.58 5.68
CA GLN A 74 12.14 -12.47 4.86
C GLN A 74 11.87 -11.89 3.46
N SER A 75 10.61 -11.82 3.05
CA SER A 75 10.19 -11.24 1.77
C SER A 75 10.26 -9.70 1.74
N PHE A 76 10.40 -9.07 2.91
CA PHE A 76 10.45 -7.61 3.02
C PHE A 76 11.82 -7.10 3.45
N ALA A 77 12.18 -5.92 2.95
CA ALA A 77 13.28 -5.11 3.42
C ALA A 77 12.72 -3.75 3.88
N VAL A 78 12.78 -3.48 5.17
CA VAL A 78 12.06 -2.36 5.78
C VAL A 78 13.00 -1.25 6.20
N ASP A 79 12.81 -0.08 5.65
CA ASP A 79 13.39 1.17 6.12
C ASP A 79 12.36 1.97 6.90
N VAL A 80 12.79 2.73 7.87
CA VAL A 80 11.90 3.42 8.81
C VAL A 80 12.24 4.90 8.88
N LEU A 81 11.21 5.74 8.84
CA LEU A 81 11.28 7.15 9.22
C LEU A 81 10.25 7.42 10.31
N LEU A 82 10.72 7.82 11.48
CA LEU A 82 9.91 8.15 12.64
C LEU A 82 10.14 9.61 13.04
N ASN A 83 9.18 10.49 12.75
CA ASN A 83 9.33 11.94 12.96
C ASN A 83 9.63 12.33 14.41
N SER A 84 9.06 11.61 15.38
CA SER A 84 9.23 11.90 16.79
C SER A 84 10.47 11.26 17.43
N ALA A 85 11.24 10.48 16.67
CA ALA A 85 12.44 9.83 17.22
C ALA A 85 13.66 10.74 17.05
N PRO A 86 14.38 11.04 18.12
CA PRO A 86 15.71 11.64 18.02
C PRO A 86 16.64 10.76 17.19
N SER A 87 17.52 11.39 16.41
CA SER A 87 18.58 10.69 15.67
C SER A 87 19.38 9.78 16.62
N GLY A 88 19.59 8.52 16.21
CA GLY A 88 20.39 7.55 16.97
C GLY A 88 19.60 6.61 17.90
N ILE A 89 18.27 6.72 17.98
CA ILE A 89 17.48 5.67 18.64
C ILE A 89 17.50 4.41 17.77
N SER A 90 18.06 3.33 18.34
CA SER A 90 18.05 2.02 17.67
C SER A 90 16.62 1.52 17.49
N GLN A 91 16.30 1.17 16.26
CA GLN A 91 15.07 0.50 15.90
C GLN A 91 15.43 -0.73 15.07
N ASP A 92 14.61 -1.77 15.19
CA ASP A 92 14.77 -2.94 14.32
C ASP A 92 14.30 -2.55 12.90
N ALA A 93 15.23 -2.21 12.04
CA ALA A 93 15.01 -1.82 10.66
C ALA A 93 16.30 -2.03 9.85
N ARG A 94 16.19 -2.22 8.53
CA ARG A 94 17.34 -2.27 7.64
C ARG A 94 18.10 -0.94 7.70
N LYS A 95 17.37 0.15 7.61
CA LYS A 95 17.88 1.52 7.66
C LYS A 95 16.89 2.42 8.41
N ILE A 96 17.42 3.33 9.20
CA ILE A 96 16.65 4.38 9.84
C ILE A 96 16.98 5.67 9.11
N LEU A 97 15.94 6.33 8.60
CA LEU A 97 16.07 7.60 7.90
C LEU A 97 15.88 8.76 8.87
N ASP A 98 16.66 9.81 8.69
CA ASP A 98 16.50 11.07 9.42
C ASP A 98 15.53 12.05 8.72
N SER A 99 15.27 11.84 7.44
CA SER A 99 14.34 12.64 6.64
C SER A 99 13.76 11.82 5.49
N PHE A 100 12.65 12.31 4.93
CA PHE A 100 12.04 11.70 3.75
C PHE A 100 13.00 11.77 2.55
N PRO A 101 13.12 10.70 1.75
CA PRO A 101 13.97 10.69 0.55
C PRO A 101 13.39 11.65 -0.51
N VAL A 102 14.16 12.68 -0.86
CA VAL A 102 13.70 13.73 -1.78
C VAL A 102 14.11 13.51 -3.23
N SER A 103 15.17 12.73 -3.49
CA SER A 103 15.57 12.43 -4.86
C SER A 103 14.68 11.38 -5.51
N SER A 104 14.51 11.46 -6.83
CA SER A 104 13.73 10.47 -7.58
C SER A 104 14.26 9.07 -7.35
N GLU A 105 15.58 8.90 -7.51
CA GLU A 105 16.21 7.59 -7.35
C GLU A 105 16.01 6.99 -5.96
N ALA A 106 16.00 7.83 -4.93
CA ALA A 106 15.85 7.36 -3.55
C ALA A 106 14.41 6.94 -3.21
N VAL A 107 13.39 7.54 -3.83
CA VAL A 107 12.00 7.11 -3.68
C VAL A 107 11.72 5.87 -4.52
N ASP A 108 12.33 5.78 -5.71
CA ASP A 108 12.17 4.65 -6.63
C ASP A 108 12.84 3.35 -6.11
N GLU A 109 13.66 3.45 -5.05
CA GLU A 109 14.15 2.26 -4.35
C GLU A 109 13.06 1.49 -3.60
N TYR A 110 11.88 2.10 -3.37
CA TYR A 110 10.79 1.49 -2.62
C TYR A 110 9.67 1.03 -3.53
N ASP A 111 9.12 -0.14 -3.21
CA ASP A 111 7.92 -0.69 -3.86
C ASP A 111 6.65 -0.21 -3.14
N VAL A 112 6.75 -0.02 -1.80
CA VAL A 112 5.62 0.37 -0.95
C VAL A 112 6.05 1.39 0.10
N ILE A 113 5.26 2.44 0.24
CA ILE A 113 5.33 3.39 1.36
C ILE A 113 4.10 3.18 2.25
N ILE A 114 4.34 2.96 3.55
CA ILE A 114 3.27 2.82 4.54
C ILE A 114 3.35 4.02 5.49
N ALA A 115 2.32 4.85 5.50
CA ALA A 115 2.25 6.06 6.31
C ALA A 115 1.26 5.89 7.47
N ILE A 116 1.78 5.82 8.70
CA ILE A 116 0.99 5.66 9.93
C ILE A 116 0.92 6.99 10.67
N ASP A 117 -0.25 7.64 10.64
CA ASP A 117 -0.48 8.96 11.25
C ASP A 117 0.73 9.89 11.07
N TYR A 118 1.20 9.97 9.82
CA TYR A 118 2.43 10.68 9.48
C TYR A 118 2.19 12.18 9.44
N ASP A 119 3.15 12.95 9.95
CA ASP A 119 3.13 14.40 9.86
C ASP A 119 3.61 14.89 8.49
N TRP A 120 2.67 15.12 7.59
CA TRP A 120 2.96 15.59 6.24
C TRP A 120 3.52 17.01 6.20
N GLU A 121 3.47 17.77 7.32
CA GLU A 121 4.06 19.11 7.40
C GLU A 121 5.60 19.08 7.34
N GLU A 122 6.19 17.93 7.69
CA GLU A 122 7.62 17.69 7.56
C GLU A 122 8.11 17.59 6.09
N LEU A 123 7.19 17.37 5.14
CA LEU A 123 7.54 17.32 3.73
C LEU A 123 7.46 18.72 3.10
N ASP A 124 8.48 19.03 2.32
CA ASP A 124 8.43 20.20 1.45
C ASP A 124 7.50 19.96 0.23
N PRO A 125 7.08 21.02 -0.49
CA PRO A 125 6.20 20.88 -1.65
C PRO A 125 6.76 20.01 -2.78
N ALA A 126 8.08 19.95 -2.95
CA ALA A 126 8.71 19.14 -3.99
C ALA A 126 8.64 17.65 -3.64
N SER A 127 8.84 17.30 -2.37
CA SER A 127 8.68 15.94 -1.85
C SER A 127 7.24 15.45 -1.97
N ILE A 128 6.24 16.33 -1.70
CA ILE A 128 4.82 16.00 -1.90
C ILE A 128 4.51 15.73 -3.36
N ALA A 129 4.98 16.59 -4.27
CA ALA A 129 4.78 16.41 -5.71
C ALA A 129 5.50 15.16 -6.24
N ARG A 130 6.65 14.81 -5.66
CA ARG A 130 7.37 13.58 -6.01
C ARG A 130 6.61 12.34 -5.57
N LEU A 131 6.08 12.33 -4.34
CA LEU A 131 5.26 11.23 -3.84
C LEU A 131 4.00 11.03 -4.69
N GLU A 132 3.32 12.12 -5.07
CA GLU A 132 2.16 12.05 -5.96
C GLU A 132 2.52 11.39 -7.30
N ARG A 133 3.62 11.82 -7.93
CA ARG A 133 4.08 11.23 -9.19
C ARG A 133 4.47 9.77 -9.04
N TRP A 134 5.18 9.44 -7.99
CA TRP A 134 5.60 8.07 -7.72
C TRP A 134 4.40 7.11 -7.61
N VAL A 135 3.30 7.55 -6.99
CA VAL A 135 2.07 6.74 -6.93
C VAL A 135 1.34 6.72 -8.27
N SER A 136 1.21 7.88 -8.94
CA SER A 136 0.34 8.02 -10.12
C SER A 136 0.99 7.58 -11.43
N GLU A 137 2.31 7.72 -11.56
CA GLU A 137 3.04 7.48 -12.81
C GLU A 137 4.02 6.30 -12.70
N ASP A 138 4.69 6.15 -11.54
CA ASP A 138 5.77 5.17 -11.35
C ASP A 138 5.28 3.87 -10.68
N SER A 139 3.96 3.72 -10.48
CA SER A 139 3.31 2.51 -9.92
C SER A 139 3.71 2.18 -8.48
N GLY A 140 4.11 3.16 -7.69
CA GLY A 140 4.42 2.99 -6.28
C GLY A 140 3.19 2.69 -5.43
N GLY A 141 3.30 1.74 -4.50
CA GLY A 141 2.23 1.39 -3.57
C GLY A 141 2.20 2.32 -2.37
N LEU A 142 1.05 2.93 -2.06
CA LEU A 142 0.90 3.80 -0.88
C LEU A 142 -0.25 3.32 0.01
N LEU A 143 0.08 3.00 1.27
CA LEU A 143 -0.88 2.61 2.29
C LEU A 143 -0.96 3.67 3.39
N PHE A 144 -2.16 4.16 3.66
CA PHE A 144 -2.43 5.07 4.77
C PHE A 144 -3.06 4.35 5.95
N VAL A 145 -2.46 4.54 7.13
CA VAL A 145 -3.07 4.17 8.40
C VAL A 145 -3.40 5.48 9.13
N ALA A 146 -4.69 5.79 9.15
CA ALA A 146 -5.19 7.00 9.78
C ALA A 146 -4.94 7.00 11.29
N GLY A 147 -4.63 8.15 11.85
CA GLY A 147 -4.47 8.36 13.27
C GLY A 147 -5.15 9.64 13.74
N ASN A 148 -5.03 9.91 15.03
CA ASN A 148 -5.73 11.03 15.67
C ASN A 148 -4.83 12.23 15.98
N VAL A 149 -3.53 12.15 15.71
CA VAL A 149 -2.57 13.21 16.05
C VAL A 149 -2.37 14.17 14.89
N PHE A 150 -1.96 13.67 13.73
CA PHE A 150 -1.57 14.53 12.60
C PHE A 150 -2.64 14.65 11.51
N MET A 151 -3.58 13.72 11.43
CA MET A 151 -4.55 13.69 10.35
C MET A 151 -5.34 14.99 10.20
N GLN A 152 -5.75 15.63 11.29
CA GLN A 152 -6.57 16.85 11.22
C GLN A 152 -5.83 18.05 10.62
N GLN A 153 -4.51 18.14 10.82
CA GLN A 153 -3.70 19.26 10.36
C GLN A 153 -3.68 19.34 8.83
N TRP A 154 -3.42 18.23 8.17
CA TRP A 154 -3.32 18.17 6.71
C TRP A 154 -4.67 18.08 5.99
N LEU A 155 -5.74 17.65 6.66
CA LEU A 155 -7.09 17.61 6.07
C LEU A 155 -7.63 18.99 5.68
N THR A 156 -7.30 20.02 6.43
CA THR A 156 -7.81 21.39 6.24
C THR A 156 -6.89 22.27 5.41
N ASN A 157 -5.60 21.98 5.36
CA ASN A 157 -4.60 22.80 4.71
C ASN A 157 -4.56 22.48 3.19
N ARG A 158 -4.66 23.54 2.36
CA ARG A 158 -4.61 23.45 0.90
C ARG A 158 -3.28 22.89 0.37
N ARG A 159 -2.19 23.12 1.09
CA ARG A 159 -0.85 22.60 0.75
C ARG A 159 -0.85 21.09 0.54
N PHE A 160 -1.73 20.36 1.23
CA PHE A 160 -1.80 18.89 1.20
C PHE A 160 -2.92 18.35 0.30
N GLU A 161 -3.35 19.13 -0.68
CA GLU A 161 -4.38 18.69 -1.63
C GLU A 161 -3.91 17.45 -2.41
N ALA A 162 -2.65 17.41 -2.85
CA ALA A 162 -2.05 16.24 -3.50
C ALA A 162 -2.09 15.00 -2.60
N ILE A 163 -1.71 15.12 -1.33
CA ILE A 163 -1.80 14.02 -0.36
C ILE A 163 -3.24 13.53 -0.19
N ARG A 164 -4.21 14.45 -0.12
CA ARG A 164 -5.63 14.07 -0.02
C ARG A 164 -6.13 13.34 -1.24
N ASN A 165 -5.69 13.74 -2.43
CA ASN A 165 -6.08 13.12 -3.69
C ASN A 165 -5.52 11.70 -3.86
N LEU A 166 -4.44 11.36 -3.14
CA LEU A 166 -3.90 9.99 -3.10
C LEU A 166 -4.71 9.04 -2.22
N HIS A 167 -5.65 9.55 -1.40
CA HIS A 167 -6.49 8.68 -0.59
C HIS A 167 -7.58 8.03 -1.45
N PRO A 168 -7.83 6.74 -1.28
CA PRO A 168 -8.88 6.03 -2.01
C PRO A 168 -10.29 6.36 -1.51
N VAL A 169 -10.42 7.31 -0.57
CA VAL A 169 -11.68 7.72 0.05
C VAL A 169 -11.81 9.24 0.07
N GLU A 170 -13.03 9.75 -0.09
CA GLU A 170 -13.31 11.15 0.10
C GLU A 170 -13.28 11.55 1.57
N LEU A 171 -12.36 12.43 1.92
CA LEU A 171 -12.23 12.94 3.27
C LEU A 171 -13.10 14.17 3.45
N ARG A 172 -14.19 14.04 4.21
CA ARG A 172 -15.12 15.14 4.49
C ARG A 172 -14.56 16.09 5.52
N ARG A 173 -14.48 17.37 5.15
CA ARG A 173 -14.07 18.45 6.05
C ARG A 173 -15.23 18.78 7.01
N GLY A 174 -14.94 18.89 8.28
CA GLY A 174 -15.84 19.50 9.28
C GLY A 174 -16.72 18.55 10.08
N GLU A 175 -16.78 17.28 9.80
CA GLU A 175 -17.44 16.33 10.70
C GLU A 175 -16.43 15.82 11.73
N GLN A 176 -16.27 16.58 12.82
CA GLN A 176 -15.49 16.13 13.98
C GLN A 176 -16.31 15.10 14.75
N LEU A 177 -16.37 13.87 14.25
CA LEU A 177 -17.04 12.74 14.87
C LEU A 177 -16.58 12.50 16.33
N LEU A 178 -15.34 12.88 16.65
CA LEU A 178 -14.75 12.69 17.98
C LEU A 178 -15.12 13.76 19.00
N LEU A 179 -15.67 14.90 18.58
CA LEU A 179 -16.00 16.00 19.49
C LEU A 179 -17.51 16.18 19.75
N THR A 180 -18.34 15.39 19.10
CA THR A 180 -19.79 15.43 19.34
C THR A 180 -20.16 14.24 20.24
N PRO A 181 -20.37 14.46 21.55
CA PRO A 181 -20.74 13.38 22.48
C PRO A 181 -21.99 12.61 22.05
N GLN A 182 -22.81 13.22 21.19
CA GLN A 182 -24.04 12.64 20.65
C GLN A 182 -23.80 11.60 19.55
N LEU A 183 -22.62 11.64 18.87
CA LEU A 183 -22.24 10.64 17.88
C LEU A 183 -21.39 9.50 18.47
N ALA A 184 -20.82 9.73 19.65
CA ALA A 184 -20.14 8.69 20.42
C ALA A 184 -21.12 7.72 21.13
N ALA A 185 -22.40 8.03 21.09
CA ALA A 185 -23.43 7.21 21.72
C ALA A 185 -24.17 6.44 20.64
N THR A 186 -24.08 5.19 20.66
CA THR A 186 -25.11 4.18 20.56
C THR A 186 -24.92 3.11 19.50
N ASP A 187 -24.62 3.39 18.25
CA ASP A 187 -24.52 2.28 17.28
C ASP A 187 -23.24 2.39 16.43
N PRO A 188 -22.51 1.28 16.22
CA PRO A 188 -21.39 1.27 15.29
C PRO A 188 -21.86 1.71 13.91
N LEU A 189 -21.15 2.66 13.29
CA LEU A 189 -21.44 3.03 11.91
C LEU A 189 -21.22 1.80 11.01
N PRO A 190 -22.22 1.39 10.24
CA PRO A 190 -22.08 0.23 9.38
C PRO A 190 -21.07 0.53 8.29
N LEU A 191 -20.06 -0.34 8.14
CA LEU A 191 -19.16 -0.31 7.00
C LEU A 191 -19.96 -0.73 5.77
N ARG A 192 -19.93 0.11 4.72
CA ARG A 192 -20.55 -0.18 3.43
C ARG A 192 -19.47 -0.11 2.37
N PHE A 193 -19.29 -1.21 1.67
CA PHE A 193 -18.40 -1.26 0.53
C PHE A 193 -19.08 -0.71 -0.72
N SER A 194 -18.30 -0.06 -1.59
CA SER A 194 -18.71 0.20 -2.97
C SER A 194 -18.84 -1.13 -3.73
N PRO A 195 -19.46 -1.14 -4.93
CA PRO A 195 -19.47 -2.35 -5.76
C PRO A 195 -18.07 -2.92 -5.98
N ASP A 196 -17.09 -2.09 -6.34
CA ASP A 196 -15.70 -2.51 -6.54
C ASP A 196 -15.04 -3.02 -5.24
N GLY A 197 -15.41 -2.44 -4.09
CA GLY A 197 -14.95 -2.90 -2.78
C GLY A 197 -15.52 -4.26 -2.38
N ASN A 198 -16.74 -4.60 -2.84
CA ASN A 198 -17.31 -5.92 -2.60
C ASN A 198 -16.58 -7.03 -3.39
N ASP A 199 -16.02 -6.68 -4.54
CA ASP A 199 -15.28 -7.60 -5.40
C ASP A 199 -13.79 -7.67 -5.02
N SER A 200 -13.33 -6.84 -4.09
CA SER A 200 -11.94 -6.79 -3.65
C SER A 200 -11.65 -7.84 -2.56
N GLU A 201 -10.89 -8.85 -2.88
CA GLU A 201 -10.46 -9.90 -1.92
C GLU A 201 -9.69 -9.33 -0.73
N PHE A 202 -8.98 -8.22 -0.91
CA PHE A 202 -8.24 -7.54 0.15
C PHE A 202 -9.13 -7.09 1.32
N LEU A 203 -10.39 -6.77 1.06
CA LEU A 203 -11.35 -6.30 2.09
C LEU A 203 -12.06 -7.44 2.83
N TRP A 204 -11.93 -8.67 2.36
CA TRP A 204 -12.52 -9.82 3.01
C TRP A 204 -11.54 -10.46 3.99
N LEU A 205 -11.77 -10.23 5.28
CA LEU A 205 -11.07 -10.98 6.31
C LEU A 205 -11.71 -12.36 6.38
N SER A 206 -10.92 -13.40 6.09
CA SER A 206 -11.35 -14.78 6.38
C SER A 206 -11.48 -14.94 7.90
N THR A 207 -12.70 -15.17 8.36
CA THR A 207 -13.00 -15.53 9.75
C THR A 207 -12.70 -17.01 10.00
#